data_cbad8357c56fa490ba3936b9b7649d3d
#
_entry.id   cbad8357c56fa490ba3936b9b7649d3d
#
_cell.length_a   1.000
_cell.length_b   1.000
_cell.length_c   1.000
_cell.angle_alpha   90.00
_cell.angle_beta   90.00
_cell.angle_gamma   90.00
#
_symmetry.space_group_name_H-M   'P 1'
#
loop_
_entity.id
_entity.type
_entity.pdbx_description
1 polymer ?
#
loop_
_entity_poly.entity_id
_entity_poly.type
_entity_poly.pdbx_seq_one_letter_code
_entity_poly.pdbx_strand_id
1 'polypeptide(L)'
;MFDVHILGGLGIFNMCDTFLALPSVTADGSIVFGKNSDREPNEAQALEYHPAQVYALPAQVRCTYREIPQVRETYATLLCRPFWMWGAEMGANEKGVVIGNEAVWTRMPLIKKDGLTGMDLLRLALERSPNASRALETMVQLLADYGQGGICGYEDKRMAYHNSFIIADPGGGWVLETAGHLWAAVRIHAYYSISNGLSIGETFDECHPQLIETASKKRWLKKGQTFHFARCYADRFYTTFSASRRRVERSRELLNTRQGLLDVTSGIQILRDHQTADYRPDSHFLGNRICAHAAGKLARHATQTTGSLLAHLKPDRQTYYVTGTAAPCMAIFKPVWFGENILPALGPTPTGTYNPDSLWWRHERLHRSVLLDPVDRLGCYRRERDGLEKLWINRANALADDERWDLTQDAFFQAQRKTVEWIDNVQSHPVRRTNKWTYRQYWQRQNASAAITVK
;
A
#
# COMPACT_ATOMS: atom_id res chain seq x y z
N MET A 1 -1.14 11.58 35.68
CA MET A 1 0.24 11.10 35.43
C MET A 1 0.10 9.79 34.68
N PHE A 2 0.13 9.82 33.34
CA PHE A 2 0.04 8.59 32.53
C PHE A 2 1.36 7.83 32.64
N ASP A 3 1.27 6.58 33.01
CA ASP A 3 2.39 5.69 33.32
C ASP A 3 3.33 5.53 32.10
N VAL A 4 4.56 6.01 32.19
CA VAL A 4 5.57 6.00 31.14
C VAL A 4 5.94 4.56 30.71
N HIS A 5 5.62 3.56 31.52
CA HIS A 5 5.83 2.14 31.21
C HIS A 5 4.86 1.60 30.13
N ILE A 6 3.69 2.21 29.93
CA ILE A 6 2.74 1.79 28.88
C ILE A 6 3.22 2.25 27.51
N LEU A 7 3.92 3.38 27.40
CA LEU A 7 4.42 3.91 26.12
C LEU A 7 5.65 3.13 25.58
N GLY A 8 6.42 2.48 26.44
CA GLY A 8 7.56 1.65 26.03
C GLY A 8 7.18 0.33 25.33
N GLY A 9 5.89 -0.07 25.37
CA GLY A 9 5.34 -1.26 24.71
C GLY A 9 4.62 -0.99 23.40
N LEU A 10 4.42 0.27 23.02
CA LEU A 10 3.83 0.64 21.73
C LEU A 10 4.87 0.40 20.63
N GLY A 11 4.73 -0.74 19.92
CA GLY A 11 5.54 -1.07 18.75
C GLY A 11 5.30 -0.10 17.58
N ILE A 12 6.09 -0.24 16.53
CA ILE A 12 5.88 0.41 15.24
C ILE A 12 4.58 -0.14 14.63
N PHE A 13 3.76 0.73 14.04
CA PHE A 13 2.54 0.32 13.35
C PHE A 13 2.74 0.57 11.85
N ASN A 14 2.86 -0.50 11.06
CA ASN A 14 2.73 -0.38 9.60
C ASN A 14 1.30 0.03 9.29
N MET A 15 1.15 1.12 8.56
CA MET A 15 -0.15 1.73 8.34
C MET A 15 -0.27 2.14 6.89
N CYS A 16 -1.31 1.65 6.25
CA CYS A 16 -1.56 1.82 4.83
C CYS A 16 -2.97 2.38 4.60
N ASP A 17 -3.25 2.81 3.39
CA ASP A 17 -4.56 3.27 2.96
C ASP A 17 -4.85 2.76 1.55
N THR A 18 -6.02 2.14 1.36
CA THR A 18 -6.49 1.68 0.05
C THR A 18 -7.90 2.17 -0.20
N PHE A 19 -8.19 2.57 -1.43
CA PHE A 19 -9.53 2.90 -1.88
C PHE A 19 -9.87 2.25 -3.22
N LEU A 20 -11.16 2.06 -3.45
CA LEU A 20 -11.74 1.66 -4.73
C LEU A 20 -12.92 2.56 -5.06
N ALA A 21 -13.00 3.01 -6.29
CA ALA A 21 -14.14 3.73 -6.86
C ALA A 21 -14.64 3.00 -8.10
N LEU A 22 -15.94 2.70 -8.13
CA LEU A 22 -16.60 1.99 -9.22
C LEU A 22 -17.16 2.96 -10.28
N PRO A 23 -17.60 2.48 -11.46
CA PRO A 23 -18.05 3.30 -12.59
C PRO A 23 -19.09 4.36 -12.25
N SER A 24 -19.94 4.12 -11.27
CA SER A 24 -20.98 5.08 -10.84
C SER A 24 -20.46 6.38 -10.23
N VAL A 25 -19.16 6.41 -9.82
CA VAL A 25 -18.53 7.57 -9.16
C VAL A 25 -17.31 8.13 -9.91
N THR A 26 -16.91 7.48 -11.00
CA THR A 26 -15.79 7.91 -11.85
C THR A 26 -16.25 8.73 -13.05
N ALA A 27 -15.35 9.55 -13.59
CA ALA A 27 -15.66 10.47 -14.68
C ALA A 27 -15.88 9.78 -16.04
N ASP A 28 -15.27 8.61 -16.23
CA ASP A 28 -15.22 7.91 -17.53
C ASP A 28 -15.77 6.47 -17.46
N GLY A 29 -16.47 6.12 -16.40
CA GLY A 29 -17.05 4.79 -16.21
C GLY A 29 -16.01 3.68 -15.92
N SER A 30 -14.79 4.04 -15.63
CA SER A 30 -13.73 3.11 -15.21
C SER A 30 -13.84 2.72 -13.73
N ILE A 31 -13.06 1.74 -13.31
CA ILE A 31 -12.78 1.49 -11.91
C ILE A 31 -11.42 2.10 -11.58
N VAL A 32 -11.36 2.87 -10.49
CA VAL A 32 -10.11 3.46 -9.97
C VAL A 32 -9.80 2.87 -8.62
N PHE A 33 -8.68 2.15 -8.56
CA PHE A 33 -8.10 1.61 -7.33
C PHE A 33 -6.86 2.41 -6.96
N GLY A 34 -6.67 2.72 -5.69
CA GLY A 34 -5.46 3.42 -5.23
C GLY A 34 -4.99 2.91 -3.87
N LYS A 35 -3.66 2.73 -3.73
CA LYS A 35 -3.05 2.28 -2.48
C LYS A 35 -1.73 2.96 -2.18
N ASN A 36 -1.57 3.34 -0.92
CA ASN A 36 -0.31 3.68 -0.27
C ASN A 36 0.11 2.55 0.67
N SER A 37 1.35 2.08 0.58
CA SER A 37 1.95 1.14 1.51
C SER A 37 2.87 1.86 2.46
N ASP A 38 2.54 1.87 3.75
CA ASP A 38 3.32 2.55 4.78
C ASP A 38 4.14 1.53 5.57
N ARG A 39 5.47 1.69 5.52
CA ARG A 39 6.45 0.80 6.12
C ARG A 39 7.54 1.59 6.87
N GLU A 40 8.44 0.89 7.51
CA GLU A 40 9.59 1.50 8.17
C GLU A 40 10.48 2.27 7.17
N PRO A 41 11.11 3.41 7.53
CA PRO A 41 11.79 4.29 6.57
C PRO A 41 12.92 3.67 5.75
N ASN A 42 13.55 2.61 6.27
CA ASN A 42 14.62 1.88 5.58
C ASN A 42 14.13 0.55 4.99
N GLU A 43 12.82 0.28 5.06
CA GLU A 43 12.20 -0.89 4.45
C GLU A 43 11.81 -0.58 3.00
N ALA A 44 12.77 -0.72 2.11
CA ALA A 44 12.58 -0.44 0.69
C ALA A 44 11.52 -1.35 0.07
N GLN A 45 10.69 -0.79 -0.84
CA GLN A 45 9.79 -1.57 -1.66
C GLN A 45 10.35 -1.76 -3.07
N ALA A 46 10.46 -3.02 -3.47
CA ALA A 46 10.81 -3.41 -4.83
C ALA A 46 9.56 -3.38 -5.72
N LEU A 47 9.68 -2.72 -6.87
CA LEU A 47 8.73 -2.84 -7.97
C LEU A 47 9.23 -3.97 -8.88
N GLU A 48 8.45 -5.03 -9.03
CA GLU A 48 8.88 -6.23 -9.73
C GLU A 48 7.79 -6.77 -10.66
N TYR A 49 8.24 -7.33 -11.76
CA TYR A 49 7.41 -8.14 -12.65
C TYR A 49 7.81 -9.62 -12.55
N HIS A 50 6.83 -10.47 -12.38
CA HIS A 50 6.98 -11.92 -12.41
C HIS A 50 6.16 -12.46 -13.58
N PRO A 51 6.77 -13.13 -14.58
CA PRO A 51 6.06 -13.67 -15.73
C PRO A 51 5.14 -14.83 -15.33
N ALA A 52 4.15 -15.10 -16.15
CA ALA A 52 3.35 -16.32 -16.06
C ALA A 52 4.25 -17.55 -16.16
N GLN A 53 3.95 -18.59 -15.38
CA GLN A 53 4.78 -19.80 -15.31
C GLN A 53 3.90 -21.06 -15.38
N VAL A 54 4.46 -22.10 -16.00
CA VAL A 54 3.91 -23.46 -15.99
C VAL A 54 4.86 -24.37 -15.20
N TYR A 55 4.34 -25.03 -14.19
CA TYR A 55 5.11 -25.88 -13.28
C TYR A 55 4.84 -27.37 -13.56
N ALA A 56 5.87 -28.18 -13.55
CA ALA A 56 5.74 -29.63 -13.48
C ALA A 56 5.33 -30.01 -12.05
N LEU A 57 4.17 -30.67 -11.90
CA LEU A 57 3.67 -31.11 -10.60
C LEU A 57 4.17 -32.53 -10.25
N PRO A 58 4.39 -32.84 -8.95
CA PRO A 58 4.22 -31.98 -7.78
C PRO A 58 5.33 -30.93 -7.65
N ALA A 59 4.97 -29.69 -7.34
CA ALA A 59 5.89 -28.59 -7.10
C ALA A 59 5.51 -27.86 -5.79
N GLN A 60 6.46 -27.15 -5.20
CA GLN A 60 6.28 -26.35 -3.99
C GLN A 60 6.62 -24.88 -4.26
N VAL A 61 5.94 -23.98 -3.56
CA VAL A 61 6.30 -22.56 -3.52
C VAL A 61 6.69 -22.18 -2.10
N ARG A 62 7.88 -21.60 -1.96
CA ARG A 62 8.38 -21.05 -0.70
C ARG A 62 7.89 -19.63 -0.53
N CYS A 63 6.85 -19.42 0.30
CA CYS A 63 6.39 -18.10 0.74
C CYS A 63 7.32 -17.50 1.81
N THR A 64 6.95 -16.39 2.43
CA THR A 64 7.81 -15.70 3.40
C THR A 64 8.25 -16.62 4.55
N TYR A 65 7.33 -17.38 5.11
CA TYR A 65 7.62 -18.28 6.26
C TYR A 65 7.21 -19.73 6.03
N ARG A 66 6.39 -20.00 5.04
CA ARG A 66 5.80 -21.32 4.83
C ARG A 66 6.02 -21.79 3.41
N GLU A 67 6.17 -23.10 3.25
CA GLU A 67 6.16 -23.78 1.96
C GLU A 67 4.81 -24.46 1.75
N ILE A 68 4.21 -24.29 0.58
CA ILE A 68 2.91 -24.84 0.23
C ILE A 68 2.95 -25.44 -1.19
N PRO A 69 2.02 -26.33 -1.56
CA PRO A 69 1.92 -26.84 -2.91
C PRO A 69 1.73 -25.72 -3.94
N GLN A 70 2.49 -25.80 -5.03
CA GLN A 70 2.35 -24.91 -6.16
C GLN A 70 1.23 -25.38 -7.09
N VAL A 71 0.54 -24.44 -7.73
CA VAL A 71 -0.42 -24.74 -8.80
C VAL A 71 0.32 -24.97 -10.13
N ARG A 72 -0.35 -25.65 -11.08
CA ARG A 72 0.25 -25.95 -12.37
C ARG A 72 0.61 -24.69 -13.18
N GLU A 73 -0.24 -23.68 -13.12
CA GLU A 73 -0.08 -22.44 -13.90
C GLU A 73 -0.29 -21.23 -12.99
N THR A 74 0.58 -20.22 -13.14
CA THR A 74 0.44 -18.93 -12.48
C THR A 74 0.35 -17.82 -13.50
N TYR A 75 -0.46 -16.81 -13.21
CA TYR A 75 -0.55 -15.58 -14.01
C TYR A 75 0.66 -14.68 -13.79
N ALA A 76 0.98 -13.89 -14.80
CA ALA A 76 1.98 -12.84 -14.67
C ALA A 76 1.51 -11.78 -13.68
N THR A 77 2.43 -11.25 -12.86
CA THR A 77 2.13 -10.28 -11.81
C THR A 77 3.09 -9.08 -11.82
N LEU A 78 2.53 -7.90 -11.55
CA LEU A 78 3.24 -6.67 -11.21
C LEU A 78 3.09 -6.42 -9.71
N LEU A 79 4.19 -6.43 -8.96
CA LEU A 79 4.19 -6.39 -7.51
C LEU A 79 4.96 -5.19 -6.96
N CYS A 80 4.42 -4.58 -5.90
CA CYS A 80 5.17 -3.70 -5.00
C CYS A 80 5.32 -4.43 -3.67
N ARG A 81 6.54 -4.88 -3.35
CA ARG A 81 6.77 -5.73 -2.18
C ARG A 81 7.91 -5.21 -1.29
N PRO A 82 7.83 -5.37 0.02
CA PRO A 82 8.98 -5.19 0.89
C PRO A 82 10.12 -6.11 0.46
N PHE A 83 11.32 -5.58 0.29
CA PHE A 83 12.44 -6.28 -0.34
C PHE A 83 12.76 -7.67 0.27
N TRP A 84 12.49 -7.85 1.55
CA TRP A 84 12.82 -9.06 2.31
C TRP A 84 11.71 -10.12 2.36
N MET A 85 10.48 -9.78 1.95
CA MET A 85 9.34 -10.71 1.92
C MET A 85 9.21 -11.36 0.54
N TRP A 86 8.61 -12.54 0.49
CA TRP A 86 8.18 -13.15 -0.77
C TRP A 86 6.87 -12.52 -1.27
N GLY A 87 5.94 -12.26 -0.36
CA GLY A 87 4.65 -11.63 -0.65
C GLY A 87 4.75 -10.14 -0.95
N ALA A 88 3.63 -9.51 -1.33
CA ALA A 88 3.55 -8.11 -1.72
C ALA A 88 2.46 -7.35 -0.97
N GLU A 89 2.67 -6.04 -0.76
CA GLU A 89 1.70 -5.12 -0.15
C GLU A 89 0.58 -4.70 -1.11
N MET A 90 0.90 -4.70 -2.40
CA MET A 90 -0.01 -4.37 -3.48
C MET A 90 0.53 -4.92 -4.79
N GLY A 91 -0.37 -5.19 -5.71
CA GLY A 91 0.01 -5.66 -7.05
C GLY A 91 -1.20 -5.87 -7.93
N ALA A 92 -0.90 -6.23 -9.17
CA ALA A 92 -1.89 -6.59 -10.18
C ALA A 92 -1.43 -7.84 -10.94
N ASN A 93 -2.35 -8.48 -11.64
CA ASN A 93 -2.02 -9.55 -12.58
C ASN A 93 -2.47 -9.22 -14.02
N GLU A 94 -2.03 -10.02 -14.97
CA GLU A 94 -2.35 -9.88 -16.39
C GLU A 94 -3.84 -10.03 -16.75
N LYS A 95 -4.65 -10.56 -15.82
CA LYS A 95 -6.11 -10.67 -15.98
C LYS A 95 -6.87 -9.45 -15.47
N GLY A 96 -6.15 -8.41 -15.03
CA GLY A 96 -6.73 -7.17 -14.55
C GLY A 96 -7.12 -7.20 -13.07
N VAL A 97 -6.82 -8.25 -12.33
CA VAL A 97 -7.02 -8.28 -10.88
C VAL A 97 -5.98 -7.39 -10.20
N VAL A 98 -6.44 -6.53 -9.29
CA VAL A 98 -5.59 -5.69 -8.43
C VAL A 98 -5.96 -5.91 -6.98
N ILE A 99 -4.95 -6.03 -6.11
CA ILE A 99 -5.15 -6.26 -4.67
C ILE A 99 -4.23 -5.35 -3.87
N GLY A 100 -4.75 -4.82 -2.76
CA GLY A 100 -3.97 -4.13 -1.74
C GLY A 100 -4.40 -4.59 -0.36
N ASN A 101 -3.44 -4.71 0.57
CA ASN A 101 -3.71 -5.15 1.93
C ASN A 101 -3.44 -4.05 2.96
N GLU A 102 -4.08 -4.17 4.11
CA GLU A 102 -3.89 -3.34 5.29
C GLU A 102 -3.67 -4.20 6.53
N ALA A 103 -2.72 -3.79 7.37
CA ALA A 103 -2.59 -4.39 8.69
C ALA A 103 -3.78 -4.04 9.57
N VAL A 104 -4.40 -5.02 10.20
CA VAL A 104 -5.47 -4.82 11.18
C VAL A 104 -5.21 -5.63 12.44
N TRP A 105 -5.59 -5.08 13.59
CA TRP A 105 -5.47 -5.75 14.88
C TRP A 105 -6.83 -6.19 15.37
N THR A 106 -6.93 -7.46 15.73
CA THR A 106 -8.17 -8.04 16.22
C THR A 106 -7.97 -8.72 17.58
N ARG A 107 -9.07 -9.06 18.22
CA ARG A 107 -9.09 -9.81 19.49
C ARG A 107 -8.71 -11.30 19.34
N MET A 108 -8.62 -11.78 18.09
CA MET A 108 -8.15 -13.14 17.83
C MET A 108 -6.63 -13.23 18.06
N PRO A 109 -6.13 -14.39 18.54
CA PRO A 109 -4.71 -14.57 18.73
C PRO A 109 -3.90 -14.37 17.45
N LEU A 110 -2.76 -13.69 17.56
CA LEU A 110 -1.80 -13.52 16.48
C LEU A 110 -0.83 -14.70 16.46
N ILE A 111 -0.70 -15.35 15.31
CA ILE A 111 0.28 -16.41 15.06
C ILE A 111 1.55 -15.74 14.53
N LYS A 112 2.67 -15.84 15.28
CA LYS A 112 3.94 -15.21 14.90
C LYS A 112 4.86 -16.11 14.07
N LYS A 113 4.48 -17.37 13.87
CA LYS A 113 5.25 -18.37 13.12
C LYS A 113 4.32 -19.21 12.24
N ASP A 114 4.88 -19.79 11.19
CA ASP A 114 4.31 -20.87 10.38
C ASP A 114 2.95 -20.58 9.72
N GLY A 115 2.60 -19.33 9.47
CA GLY A 115 1.43 -18.93 8.70
C GLY A 115 1.81 -18.27 7.37
N LEU A 116 0.84 -18.06 6.51
CA LEU A 116 0.96 -17.15 5.38
C LEU A 116 0.79 -15.72 5.88
N THR A 117 1.69 -14.83 5.50
CA THR A 117 1.47 -13.40 5.76
C THR A 117 0.33 -12.88 4.87
N GLY A 118 -0.28 -11.73 5.21
CA GLY A 118 -1.24 -11.11 4.30
C GLY A 118 -0.66 -10.79 2.93
N MET A 119 0.63 -10.46 2.89
CA MET A 119 1.38 -10.21 1.68
C MET A 119 1.54 -11.48 0.83
N ASP A 120 1.74 -12.65 1.48
CA ASP A 120 1.78 -13.95 0.80
C ASP A 120 0.40 -14.32 0.23
N LEU A 121 -0.69 -14.11 1.00
CA LEU A 121 -2.06 -14.34 0.55
C LEU A 121 -2.39 -13.50 -0.69
N LEU A 122 -1.99 -12.22 -0.67
CA LEU A 122 -2.19 -11.29 -1.79
C LEU A 122 -1.47 -11.79 -3.05
N ARG A 123 -0.18 -12.11 -2.96
CA ARG A 123 0.59 -12.59 -4.11
C ARG A 123 0.06 -13.91 -4.65
N LEU A 124 -0.24 -14.87 -3.79
CA LEU A 124 -0.83 -16.15 -4.19
C LEU A 124 -2.18 -15.96 -4.90
N ALA A 125 -3.02 -15.04 -4.42
CA ALA A 125 -4.29 -14.75 -5.07
C ALA A 125 -4.10 -14.11 -6.46
N LEU A 126 -3.16 -13.18 -6.61
CA LEU A 126 -2.82 -12.60 -7.92
C LEU A 126 -2.28 -13.65 -8.90
N GLU A 127 -1.38 -14.53 -8.44
CA GLU A 127 -0.79 -15.58 -9.27
C GLU A 127 -1.82 -16.66 -9.71
N ARG A 128 -2.95 -16.83 -8.96
CA ARG A 128 -3.84 -17.97 -9.11
C ARG A 128 -5.26 -17.63 -9.57
N SER A 129 -5.61 -16.34 -9.70
CA SER A 129 -7.01 -15.95 -9.88
C SER A 129 -7.23 -15.07 -11.11
N PRO A 130 -8.19 -15.45 -11.98
CA PRO A 130 -8.50 -14.70 -13.20
C PRO A 130 -9.41 -13.48 -12.99
N ASN A 131 -10.03 -13.33 -11.83
CA ASN A 131 -10.92 -12.22 -11.48
C ASN A 131 -11.02 -12.02 -9.96
N ALA A 132 -11.62 -10.91 -9.53
CA ALA A 132 -11.70 -10.52 -8.12
C ALA A 132 -12.46 -11.54 -7.24
N SER A 133 -13.55 -12.15 -7.74
CA SER A 133 -14.30 -13.16 -6.98
C SER A 133 -13.48 -14.43 -6.76
N ARG A 134 -12.76 -14.90 -7.79
CA ARG A 134 -11.85 -16.06 -7.63
C ARG A 134 -10.66 -15.73 -6.73
N ALA A 135 -10.20 -14.47 -6.71
CA ALA A 135 -9.15 -14.04 -5.80
C ALA A 135 -9.63 -14.08 -4.34
N LEU A 136 -10.87 -13.63 -4.07
CA LEU A 136 -11.50 -13.78 -2.75
C LEU A 136 -11.57 -15.26 -2.33
N GLU A 137 -12.12 -16.13 -3.18
CA GLU A 137 -12.23 -17.56 -2.92
C GLU A 137 -10.86 -18.21 -2.66
N THR A 138 -9.85 -17.86 -3.47
CA THR A 138 -8.47 -18.35 -3.30
C THR A 138 -7.91 -17.93 -1.94
N MET A 139 -8.11 -16.66 -1.55
CA MET A 139 -7.59 -16.14 -0.27
C MET A 139 -8.26 -16.82 0.94
N VAL A 140 -9.58 -17.01 0.92
CA VAL A 140 -10.29 -17.65 2.03
C VAL A 140 -9.98 -19.15 2.12
N GLN A 141 -9.74 -19.80 0.98
CA GLN A 141 -9.30 -21.20 0.96
C GLN A 141 -7.87 -21.35 1.53
N LEU A 142 -6.93 -20.50 1.10
CA LEU A 142 -5.57 -20.48 1.64
C LEU A 142 -5.56 -20.17 3.15
N LEU A 143 -6.45 -19.29 3.59
CA LEU A 143 -6.62 -18.97 5.00
C LEU A 143 -7.15 -20.18 5.80
N ALA A 144 -8.06 -20.97 5.22
CA ALA A 144 -8.57 -22.20 5.84
C ALA A 144 -7.50 -23.30 5.90
N ASP A 145 -6.73 -23.49 4.81
CA ASP A 145 -5.77 -24.59 4.69
C ASP A 145 -4.48 -24.34 5.49
N TYR A 146 -4.00 -23.08 5.51
CA TYR A 146 -2.66 -22.75 6.01
C TYR A 146 -2.67 -21.72 7.14
N GLY A 147 -3.79 -21.03 7.38
CA GLY A 147 -3.89 -19.94 8.33
C GLY A 147 -3.07 -18.72 7.92
N GLN A 148 -3.26 -17.60 8.65
CA GLN A 148 -2.42 -16.43 8.50
C GLN A 148 -1.51 -16.22 9.72
N GLY A 149 -0.28 -15.76 9.48
CA GLY A 149 0.68 -15.52 10.54
C GLY A 149 2.06 -15.13 10.01
N GLY A 150 2.98 -14.96 10.94
CA GLY A 150 4.33 -14.53 10.66
C GLY A 150 4.61 -13.11 11.17
N ILE A 151 5.90 -12.78 11.28
CA ILE A 151 6.35 -11.44 11.64
C ILE A 151 6.35 -10.58 10.39
N CYS A 152 5.76 -9.39 10.48
CA CYS A 152 5.54 -8.51 9.35
C CYS A 152 6.39 -7.22 9.39
N GLY A 153 7.17 -6.95 10.45
CA GLY A 153 8.07 -5.80 10.56
C GLY A 153 9.50 -6.13 10.14
N TYR A 154 10.17 -5.21 9.46
CA TYR A 154 11.57 -5.33 9.09
C TYR A 154 12.50 -5.00 10.27
N GLU A 155 12.32 -3.85 10.89
CA GLU A 155 13.08 -3.42 12.07
C GLU A 155 12.43 -3.97 13.36
N ASP A 156 11.11 -3.84 13.53
CA ASP A 156 10.39 -4.38 14.68
C ASP A 156 9.94 -5.83 14.47
N LYS A 157 10.79 -6.78 14.85
CA LYS A 157 10.52 -8.22 14.78
C LYS A 157 9.40 -8.72 15.72
N ARG A 158 8.75 -7.84 16.46
CA ARG A 158 7.57 -8.18 17.28
C ARG A 158 6.26 -7.99 16.54
N MET A 159 6.29 -7.23 15.43
CA MET A 159 5.12 -6.85 14.69
C MET A 159 4.49 -8.04 13.99
N ALA A 160 3.25 -8.38 14.37
CA ALA A 160 2.38 -9.31 13.69
C ALA A 160 0.96 -8.74 13.69
N TYR A 161 0.17 -9.05 12.66
CA TYR A 161 -1.18 -8.51 12.51
C TYR A 161 -2.04 -9.43 11.62
N HIS A 162 -3.34 -9.22 11.64
CA HIS A 162 -4.26 -9.77 10.66
C HIS A 162 -4.41 -8.78 9.49
N ASN A 163 -5.26 -9.11 8.52
CA ASN A 163 -5.28 -8.33 7.29
C ASN A 163 -6.70 -7.93 6.87
N SER A 164 -6.79 -6.77 6.22
CA SER A 164 -7.92 -6.31 5.44
C SER A 164 -7.44 -6.12 4.00
N PHE A 165 -8.28 -6.39 3.02
CA PHE A 165 -7.94 -6.31 1.60
C PHE A 165 -9.03 -5.60 0.82
N ILE A 166 -8.64 -4.82 -0.19
CA ILE A 166 -9.49 -4.52 -1.35
C ILE A 166 -9.00 -5.36 -2.51
N ILE A 167 -9.91 -6.10 -3.12
CA ILE A 167 -9.69 -6.98 -4.27
C ILE A 167 -10.57 -6.47 -5.39
N ALA A 168 -10.03 -6.09 -6.54
CA ALA A 168 -10.82 -5.55 -7.64
C ALA A 168 -10.36 -6.06 -9.01
N ASP A 169 -11.25 -5.99 -9.97
CA ASP A 169 -11.02 -6.19 -11.39
C ASP A 169 -11.95 -5.26 -12.19
N PRO A 170 -11.94 -5.25 -13.54
CA PRO A 170 -12.88 -4.42 -14.33
C PRO A 170 -14.36 -4.72 -14.09
N GLY A 171 -14.72 -5.85 -13.47
CA GLY A 171 -16.11 -6.23 -13.16
C GLY A 171 -16.60 -5.75 -11.80
N GLY A 172 -15.72 -5.21 -10.92
CA GLY A 172 -16.11 -4.73 -9.60
C GLY A 172 -15.05 -4.99 -8.52
N GLY A 173 -15.48 -5.09 -7.27
CA GLY A 173 -14.55 -5.33 -6.19
C GLY A 173 -15.16 -5.78 -4.89
N TRP A 174 -14.29 -6.30 -4.02
CA TRP A 174 -14.59 -6.83 -2.70
C TRP A 174 -13.70 -6.21 -1.63
N VAL A 175 -14.24 -6.08 -0.43
CA VAL A 175 -13.46 -5.93 0.79
C VAL A 175 -13.46 -7.27 1.50
N LEU A 176 -12.29 -7.79 1.85
CA LEU A 176 -12.11 -8.95 2.69
C LEU A 176 -11.41 -8.54 3.99
N GLU A 177 -12.03 -8.78 5.14
CA GLU A 177 -11.43 -8.52 6.45
C GLU A 177 -11.30 -9.80 7.26
N THR A 178 -10.15 -10.01 7.88
CA THR A 178 -9.79 -11.26 8.54
C THR A 178 -9.53 -11.07 10.03
N ALA A 179 -9.84 -12.11 10.82
CA ALA A 179 -9.56 -12.20 12.25
C ALA A 179 -9.15 -13.65 12.61
N GLY A 180 -7.84 -13.94 12.63
CA GLY A 180 -7.33 -15.30 12.68
C GLY A 180 -7.70 -16.05 11.40
N HIS A 181 -8.38 -17.19 11.52
CA HIS A 181 -8.93 -17.95 10.39
C HIS A 181 -10.35 -17.52 9.99
N LEU A 182 -10.96 -16.62 10.79
CA LEU A 182 -12.30 -16.09 10.53
C LEU A 182 -12.21 -14.87 9.62
N TRP A 183 -13.27 -14.63 8.84
CA TRP A 183 -13.32 -13.55 7.87
C TRP A 183 -14.75 -13.11 7.58
N ALA A 184 -14.91 -11.90 7.09
CA ALA A 184 -16.10 -11.37 6.46
C ALA A 184 -15.72 -10.64 5.17
N ALA A 185 -16.60 -10.71 4.16
CA ALA A 185 -16.43 -10.02 2.90
C ALA A 185 -17.67 -9.24 2.49
N VAL A 186 -17.46 -8.08 1.87
CA VAL A 186 -18.54 -7.24 1.35
C VAL A 186 -18.24 -6.82 -0.08
N ARG A 187 -19.24 -6.90 -0.95
CA ARG A 187 -19.18 -6.41 -2.33
C ARG A 187 -19.26 -4.88 -2.33
N ILE A 188 -18.41 -4.25 -3.13
CA ILE A 188 -18.39 -2.79 -3.23
C ILE A 188 -19.42 -2.37 -4.28
N HIS A 189 -20.27 -1.36 -3.98
CA HIS A 189 -21.34 -0.93 -4.87
C HIS A 189 -21.09 0.44 -5.53
N ALA A 190 -20.35 1.34 -4.87
CA ALA A 190 -20.01 2.65 -5.43
C ALA A 190 -18.52 2.97 -5.17
N TYR A 191 -18.14 3.14 -3.94
CA TYR A 191 -16.76 3.28 -3.51
C TYR A 191 -16.55 2.68 -2.12
N TYR A 192 -15.29 2.34 -1.82
CA TYR A 192 -14.91 1.89 -0.49
C TYR A 192 -13.50 2.37 -0.16
N SER A 193 -13.23 2.52 1.13
CA SER A 193 -11.90 2.87 1.62
C SER A 193 -11.62 2.09 2.89
N ILE A 194 -10.47 1.44 2.94
CA ILE A 194 -9.95 0.73 4.11
C ILE A 194 -8.66 1.38 4.59
N SER A 195 -8.37 1.14 5.84
CA SER A 195 -7.14 1.52 6.52
C SER A 195 -6.86 0.51 7.64
N ASN A 196 -6.05 0.83 8.63
CA ASN A 196 -5.62 -0.11 9.65
C ASN A 196 -6.64 -0.35 10.77
N GLY A 197 -7.84 -0.74 10.39
CA GLY A 197 -8.92 -1.11 11.30
C GLY A 197 -10.06 -1.79 10.58
N LEU A 198 -10.71 -2.72 11.23
CA LEU A 198 -11.89 -3.38 10.67
C LEU A 198 -13.00 -2.36 10.40
N SER A 199 -13.62 -2.45 9.24
CA SER A 199 -14.62 -1.52 8.72
C SER A 199 -15.97 -2.19 8.41
N ILE A 200 -16.01 -3.51 8.20
CA ILE A 200 -17.24 -4.26 7.92
C ILE A 200 -18.15 -4.23 9.14
N GLY A 201 -19.39 -3.87 8.92
CA GLY A 201 -20.42 -3.62 9.92
C GLY A 201 -21.34 -4.79 10.21
N GLU A 202 -22.64 -4.50 10.14
CA GLU A 202 -23.73 -5.45 10.37
C GLU A 202 -24.10 -6.21 9.11
N THR A 203 -23.83 -5.63 7.94
CA THR A 203 -24.11 -6.21 6.63
C THR A 203 -22.81 -6.69 5.98
N PHE A 204 -22.82 -7.88 5.43
CA PHE A 204 -21.77 -8.49 4.63
C PHE A 204 -22.41 -9.51 3.68
N ASP A 205 -21.74 -9.78 2.57
CA ASP A 205 -22.27 -10.70 1.54
C ASP A 205 -21.84 -12.13 1.82
N GLU A 206 -20.59 -12.31 2.30
CA GLU A 206 -20.02 -13.61 2.62
C GLU A 206 -19.26 -13.56 3.95
N CYS A 207 -19.22 -14.69 4.66
CA CYS A 207 -18.42 -14.81 5.88
C CYS A 207 -18.05 -16.26 6.20
N HIS A 208 -17.08 -16.42 7.07
CA HIS A 208 -16.73 -17.71 7.64
C HIS A 208 -17.92 -18.29 8.44
N PRO A 209 -18.30 -19.58 8.25
CA PRO A 209 -19.49 -20.18 8.89
C PRO A 209 -19.52 -20.03 10.42
N GLN A 210 -18.37 -20.07 11.06
CA GLN A 210 -18.27 -19.98 12.54
C GLN A 210 -18.13 -18.53 13.05
N LEU A 211 -18.23 -17.52 12.20
CA LEU A 211 -17.95 -16.13 12.58
C LEU A 211 -18.83 -15.63 13.72
N ILE A 212 -20.15 -15.72 13.58
CA ILE A 212 -21.13 -15.24 14.56
C ILE A 212 -21.11 -16.11 15.82
N GLU A 213 -21.03 -17.42 15.66
CA GLU A 213 -20.97 -18.36 16.77
C GLU A 213 -19.74 -18.11 17.65
N THR A 214 -18.57 -17.89 17.04
CA THR A 214 -17.33 -17.59 17.78
C THR A 214 -17.44 -16.28 18.58
N ALA A 215 -18.02 -15.23 17.99
CA ALA A 215 -18.24 -13.97 18.69
C ALA A 215 -19.18 -14.15 19.91
N SER A 216 -20.20 -15.00 19.77
CA SER A 216 -21.14 -15.33 20.86
C SER A 216 -20.47 -16.16 21.95
N LYS A 217 -19.73 -17.22 21.61
CA LYS A 217 -18.98 -18.07 22.57
C LYS A 217 -17.94 -17.27 23.36
N LYS A 218 -17.27 -16.33 22.70
CA LYS A 218 -16.29 -15.42 23.33
C LYS A 218 -16.93 -14.25 24.08
N ARG A 219 -18.26 -14.15 24.11
CA ARG A 219 -19.02 -13.05 24.73
C ARG A 219 -18.68 -11.67 24.17
N TRP A 220 -18.24 -11.59 22.91
CA TRP A 220 -18.02 -10.34 22.19
C TRP A 220 -19.30 -9.80 21.57
N LEU A 221 -20.26 -10.69 21.28
CA LEU A 221 -21.63 -10.34 20.93
C LEU A 221 -22.51 -10.50 22.19
N LYS A 222 -23.11 -9.40 22.65
CA LYS A 222 -24.03 -9.43 23.79
C LYS A 222 -25.39 -9.95 23.35
N LYS A 223 -26.08 -10.66 24.26
CA LYS A 223 -27.44 -11.18 24.02
C LYS A 223 -28.40 -10.03 23.62
N GLY A 224 -29.13 -10.22 22.54
CA GLY A 224 -30.06 -9.22 21.99
C GLY A 224 -29.44 -8.12 21.15
N GLN A 225 -28.12 -8.12 20.92
CA GLN A 225 -27.47 -7.17 20.01
C GLN A 225 -27.34 -7.79 18.61
N THR A 226 -27.53 -6.95 17.59
CA THR A 226 -27.19 -7.30 16.19
C THR A 226 -25.68 -7.50 16.05
N PHE A 227 -25.30 -8.55 15.35
CA PHE A 227 -23.89 -8.80 15.05
C PHE A 227 -23.31 -7.66 14.21
N HIS A 228 -22.10 -7.26 14.52
CA HIS A 228 -21.36 -6.23 13.79
C HIS A 228 -19.88 -6.62 13.83
N PHE A 229 -19.31 -6.98 12.68
CA PHE A 229 -18.00 -7.60 12.61
C PHE A 229 -16.92 -6.77 13.30
N ALA A 230 -16.70 -5.54 12.88
CA ALA A 230 -15.68 -4.67 13.46
C ALA A 230 -15.89 -4.44 14.98
N ARG A 231 -17.15 -4.29 15.44
CA ARG A 231 -17.43 -4.10 16.88
C ARG A 231 -17.09 -5.33 17.72
N CYS A 232 -17.31 -6.53 17.17
CA CYS A 232 -17.03 -7.78 17.86
C CYS A 232 -15.54 -8.13 17.84
N TYR A 233 -14.86 -7.95 16.71
CA TYR A 233 -13.53 -8.49 16.49
C TYR A 233 -12.39 -7.49 16.59
N ALA A 234 -12.60 -6.18 16.38
CA ALA A 234 -11.51 -5.20 16.43
C ALA A 234 -10.87 -5.11 17.82
N ASP A 235 -9.55 -5.06 17.84
CA ASP A 235 -8.80 -4.58 19.00
C ASP A 235 -8.92 -3.06 19.07
N ARG A 236 -9.65 -2.57 20.07
CA ARG A 236 -9.97 -1.14 20.20
C ARG A 236 -8.74 -0.28 20.51
N PHE A 237 -7.78 -0.83 21.25
CA PHE A 237 -6.58 -0.10 21.61
C PHE A 237 -5.75 0.20 20.36
N TYR A 238 -5.35 -0.83 19.61
CA TYR A 238 -4.56 -0.67 18.39
C TYR A 238 -5.29 0.15 17.32
N THR A 239 -6.58 -0.10 17.12
CA THR A 239 -7.40 0.67 16.15
C THR A 239 -7.45 2.16 16.47
N THR A 240 -7.50 2.54 17.76
CA THR A 240 -7.49 3.96 18.16
C THR A 240 -6.14 4.62 17.88
N PHE A 241 -5.04 3.97 18.25
CA PHE A 241 -3.68 4.52 18.07
C PHE A 241 -3.22 4.54 16.62
N SER A 242 -3.80 3.71 15.73
CA SER A 242 -3.51 3.73 14.30
C SER A 242 -4.10 4.95 13.58
N ALA A 243 -4.98 5.72 14.21
CA ALA A 243 -5.74 6.82 13.58
C ALA A 243 -6.48 6.39 12.29
N SER A 244 -6.77 5.09 12.12
CA SER A 244 -7.37 4.53 10.90
C SER A 244 -8.73 5.16 10.58
N ARG A 245 -9.58 5.37 11.59
CA ARG A 245 -10.90 5.98 11.40
C ARG A 245 -10.81 7.35 10.71
N ARG A 246 -9.92 8.23 11.17
CA ARG A 246 -9.76 9.59 10.59
C ARG A 246 -9.26 9.55 9.15
N ARG A 247 -8.42 8.58 8.81
CA ARG A 247 -7.91 8.41 7.44
C ARG A 247 -8.99 7.86 6.52
N VAL A 248 -9.76 6.87 6.97
CA VAL A 248 -10.93 6.35 6.23
C VAL A 248 -11.98 7.45 6.02
N GLU A 249 -12.31 8.23 7.07
CA GLU A 249 -13.22 9.36 6.96
C GLU A 249 -12.72 10.39 5.94
N ARG A 250 -11.41 10.74 5.98
CA ARG A 250 -10.81 11.67 5.00
C ARG A 250 -10.81 11.12 3.59
N SER A 251 -10.47 9.85 3.39
CA SER A 251 -10.52 9.20 2.08
C SER A 251 -11.95 9.18 1.52
N ARG A 252 -12.94 8.84 2.34
CA ARG A 252 -14.37 8.87 1.96
C ARG A 252 -14.85 10.29 1.64
N GLU A 253 -14.46 11.29 2.39
CA GLU A 253 -14.75 12.70 2.09
C GLU A 253 -14.21 13.08 0.70
N LEU A 254 -12.94 12.74 0.41
CA LEU A 254 -12.31 13.04 -0.87
C LEU A 254 -12.95 12.30 -2.05
N LEU A 255 -13.38 11.06 -1.85
CA LEU A 255 -14.12 10.28 -2.84
C LEU A 255 -15.52 10.86 -3.08
N ASN A 256 -16.23 11.21 -2.01
CA ASN A 256 -17.58 11.74 -2.10
C ASN A 256 -17.64 13.12 -2.75
N THR A 257 -16.68 14.01 -2.44
CA THR A 257 -16.61 15.35 -3.05
C THR A 257 -16.25 15.34 -4.53
N ARG A 258 -15.75 14.21 -5.04
CA ARG A 258 -15.40 13.99 -6.45
C ARG A 258 -16.33 13.00 -7.16
N GLN A 259 -17.47 12.68 -6.57
CA GLN A 259 -18.42 11.73 -7.15
C GLN A 259 -18.84 12.14 -8.56
N GLY A 260 -18.69 11.23 -9.53
CA GLY A 260 -18.90 11.50 -10.96
C GLY A 260 -17.77 12.25 -11.68
N LEU A 261 -16.72 12.65 -10.95
CA LEU A 261 -15.55 13.39 -11.47
C LEU A 261 -14.21 12.70 -11.17
N LEU A 262 -14.25 11.55 -10.49
CA LEU A 262 -13.03 10.87 -10.07
C LEU A 262 -12.34 10.24 -11.28
N ASP A 263 -11.08 10.60 -11.46
CA ASP A 263 -10.19 10.14 -12.52
C ASP A 263 -8.80 9.74 -11.96
N VAL A 264 -7.88 9.38 -12.82
CA VAL A 264 -6.48 9.04 -12.44
C VAL A 264 -5.83 10.18 -11.66
N THR A 265 -5.97 11.42 -12.11
CA THR A 265 -5.37 12.59 -11.46
C THR A 265 -5.93 12.80 -10.06
N SER A 266 -7.24 12.70 -9.92
CA SER A 266 -7.93 12.78 -8.62
C SER A 266 -7.50 11.66 -7.67
N GLY A 267 -7.35 10.43 -8.19
CA GLY A 267 -6.86 9.29 -7.43
C GLY A 267 -5.45 9.50 -6.90
N ILE A 268 -4.54 10.01 -7.74
CA ILE A 268 -3.18 10.38 -7.32
C ILE A 268 -3.22 11.48 -6.25
N GLN A 269 -4.11 12.46 -6.37
CA GLN A 269 -4.26 13.52 -5.34
C GLN A 269 -4.76 12.96 -4.01
N ILE A 270 -5.64 11.95 -4.01
CA ILE A 270 -6.06 11.26 -2.78
C ILE A 270 -4.87 10.57 -2.12
N LEU A 271 -4.05 9.85 -2.88
CA LEU A 271 -2.84 9.19 -2.36
C LEU A 271 -1.81 10.19 -1.80
N ARG A 272 -1.82 11.44 -2.26
CA ARG A 272 -0.94 12.55 -1.83
C ARG A 272 -1.52 13.40 -0.70
N ASP A 273 -2.72 13.10 -0.18
CA ASP A 273 -3.42 14.00 0.73
C ASP A 273 -2.71 14.15 2.09
N HIS A 274 -2.46 15.39 2.45
CA HIS A 274 -1.97 15.80 3.76
C HIS A 274 -2.97 16.67 4.52
N GLN A 275 -4.19 16.90 3.98
CA GLN A 275 -5.23 17.80 4.47
C GLN A 275 -4.85 19.30 4.41
N THR A 276 -3.57 19.65 4.36
CA THR A 276 -3.06 21.03 4.29
C THR A 276 -1.98 21.15 3.23
N ALA A 277 -1.92 22.29 2.54
CA ALA A 277 -0.93 22.56 1.50
C ALA A 277 0.51 22.65 2.06
N ASP A 278 0.65 23.27 3.23
CA ASP A 278 1.96 23.54 3.87
C ASP A 278 2.30 22.47 4.92
N TYR A 279 2.09 21.20 4.55
CA TYR A 279 2.34 20.10 5.46
C TYR A 279 3.82 19.95 5.80
N ARG A 280 4.11 19.90 7.10
CA ARG A 280 5.44 19.62 7.65
C ARG A 280 5.37 18.41 8.59
N PRO A 281 6.07 17.32 8.30
CA PRO A 281 6.03 16.11 9.14
C PRO A 281 6.42 16.35 10.61
N ASP A 282 7.35 17.28 10.87
CA ASP A 282 7.81 17.63 12.21
C ASP A 282 6.77 18.38 13.08
N SER A 283 5.68 18.86 12.46
CA SER A 283 4.65 19.69 13.14
C SER A 283 3.43 18.89 13.58
N HIS A 284 3.25 17.66 13.11
CA HIS A 284 2.04 16.87 13.33
C HIS A 284 2.31 15.66 14.21
N PHE A 285 1.77 15.70 15.43
CA PHE A 285 1.99 14.64 16.45
C PHE A 285 1.25 13.31 16.15
N LEU A 286 0.13 13.32 15.42
CA LEU A 286 -0.74 12.15 15.31
C LEU A 286 -0.61 11.34 14.02
N GLY A 287 0.21 11.77 13.05
CA GLY A 287 0.44 11.01 11.81
C GLY A 287 -0.84 10.52 11.10
N ASN A 288 -1.92 11.33 11.04
CA ASN A 288 -3.25 10.95 10.55
C ASN A 288 -3.48 11.33 9.08
N ARG A 289 -2.43 11.30 8.26
CA ARG A 289 -2.48 11.65 6.84
C ARG A 289 -2.51 10.40 5.96
N ILE A 290 -3.13 10.47 4.79
CA ILE A 290 -3.15 9.40 3.80
C ILE A 290 -1.72 9.18 3.26
N CYS A 291 -1.04 10.26 2.86
CA CYS A 291 0.39 10.19 2.56
C CYS A 291 1.19 10.30 3.87
N ALA A 292 1.81 9.20 4.28
CA ALA A 292 2.54 9.11 5.54
C ALA A 292 4.00 9.55 5.39
N HIS A 293 4.48 10.28 6.41
CA HIS A 293 5.89 10.66 6.56
C HIS A 293 6.38 10.31 7.96
N ALA A 294 7.48 9.59 8.04
CA ALA A 294 8.08 9.27 9.32
C ALA A 294 8.61 10.51 10.04
N ALA A 295 8.33 10.62 11.33
CA ALA A 295 8.70 11.78 12.14
C ALA A 295 9.20 11.43 13.55
N GLY A 296 9.24 10.16 13.91
CA GLY A 296 9.66 9.69 15.24
C GLY A 296 9.59 8.18 15.37
N LYS A 297 9.86 7.67 16.58
CA LYS A 297 9.92 6.23 16.85
C LYS A 297 8.61 5.62 17.35
N LEU A 298 7.58 6.42 17.59
CA LEU A 298 6.37 5.98 18.26
C LEU A 298 5.18 5.90 17.30
N ALA A 299 4.45 4.80 17.37
CA ALA A 299 3.23 4.56 16.62
C ALA A 299 3.44 4.85 15.11
N ARG A 300 2.49 5.55 14.49
CA ARG A 300 2.54 5.89 13.07
C ARG A 300 3.70 6.82 12.66
N HIS A 301 4.29 7.56 13.59
CA HIS A 301 5.45 8.39 13.28
C HIS A 301 6.72 7.60 12.93
N ALA A 302 6.70 6.28 13.14
CA ALA A 302 7.80 5.40 12.77
C ALA A 302 7.71 4.89 11.33
N THR A 303 6.64 5.21 10.58
CA THR A 303 6.41 4.72 9.22
C THR A 303 6.21 5.85 8.21
N GLN A 304 6.53 5.57 6.97
CA GLN A 304 6.30 6.42 5.80
C GLN A 304 5.69 5.60 4.67
N THR A 305 5.01 6.26 3.73
CA THR A 305 4.60 5.61 2.49
C THR A 305 5.84 5.25 1.68
N THR A 306 6.09 3.95 1.50
CA THR A 306 7.28 3.41 0.82
C THR A 306 7.04 3.03 -0.64
N GLY A 307 5.78 2.97 -1.05
CA GLY A 307 5.36 2.75 -2.43
C GLY A 307 3.88 3.05 -2.62
N SER A 308 3.51 3.42 -3.85
CA SER A 308 2.12 3.69 -4.22
C SER A 308 1.79 3.11 -5.58
N LEU A 309 0.56 2.62 -5.70
CA LEU A 309 -0.03 2.10 -6.94
C LEU A 309 -1.42 2.68 -7.11
N LEU A 310 -1.73 3.13 -8.34
CA LEU A 310 -3.07 3.45 -8.78
C LEU A 310 -3.38 2.62 -10.02
N ALA A 311 -4.50 1.90 -10.03
CA ALA A 311 -4.98 1.17 -11.20
C ALA A 311 -6.22 1.86 -11.77
N HIS A 312 -6.22 2.05 -13.08
CA HIS A 312 -7.32 2.55 -13.88
C HIS A 312 -7.81 1.40 -14.74
N LEU A 313 -8.94 0.80 -14.37
CA LEU A 313 -9.42 -0.44 -14.93
C LEU A 313 -10.65 -0.19 -15.79
N LYS A 314 -10.52 -0.39 -17.09
CA LYS A 314 -11.60 -0.48 -18.08
C LYS A 314 -11.69 -1.92 -18.57
N PRO A 315 -12.85 -2.38 -19.08
CA PRO A 315 -12.99 -3.76 -19.57
C PRO A 315 -11.96 -4.12 -20.64
N ASP A 316 -11.64 -3.19 -21.51
CA ASP A 316 -10.73 -3.32 -22.65
C ASP A 316 -9.31 -2.83 -22.37
N ARG A 317 -9.07 -2.11 -21.27
CA ARG A 317 -7.78 -1.49 -20.97
C ARG A 317 -7.55 -1.33 -19.47
N GLN A 318 -6.52 -1.98 -18.96
CA GLN A 318 -6.08 -1.81 -17.58
C GLN A 318 -4.73 -1.09 -17.58
N THR A 319 -4.68 0.10 -16.97
CA THR A 319 -3.47 0.91 -16.85
C THR A 319 -3.06 1.00 -15.38
N TYR A 320 -1.82 0.71 -15.09
CA TYR A 320 -1.28 0.78 -13.73
C TYR A 320 -0.29 1.93 -13.63
N TYR A 321 -0.51 2.83 -12.68
CA TYR A 321 0.40 3.94 -12.39
C TYR A 321 1.15 3.62 -11.10
N VAL A 322 2.46 3.48 -11.19
CA VAL A 322 3.29 3.07 -10.06
C VAL A 322 4.36 4.12 -9.75
N THR A 323 4.64 4.31 -8.46
CA THR A 323 5.80 5.11 -8.07
C THR A 323 7.08 4.27 -8.08
N GLY A 324 7.05 3.03 -7.57
CA GLY A 324 8.23 2.22 -7.28
C GLY A 324 9.20 2.90 -6.30
N THR A 325 8.73 3.93 -5.59
CA THR A 325 9.50 4.80 -4.70
C THR A 325 8.63 5.34 -3.58
N ALA A 326 9.25 5.85 -2.52
CA ALA A 326 8.57 6.36 -1.34
C ALA A 326 7.91 7.74 -1.57
N ALA A 327 7.04 8.11 -0.63
CA ALA A 327 6.40 9.42 -0.50
C ALA A 327 5.72 9.90 -1.80
N PRO A 328 4.49 9.46 -2.10
CA PRO A 328 3.80 9.77 -3.38
C PRO A 328 3.67 11.27 -3.63
N CYS A 329 3.64 12.11 -2.59
CA CYS A 329 3.63 13.56 -2.72
C CYS A 329 4.95 14.15 -3.27
N MET A 330 6.04 13.39 -3.20
CA MET A 330 7.37 13.75 -3.70
C MET A 330 7.80 12.88 -4.89
N ALA A 331 7.20 11.70 -5.04
CA ALA A 331 7.43 10.77 -6.13
C ALA A 331 6.65 11.12 -7.40
N ILE A 332 6.95 10.43 -8.49
CA ILE A 332 6.28 10.55 -9.79
C ILE A 332 5.66 9.20 -10.18
N PHE A 333 4.37 9.22 -10.57
CA PHE A 333 3.66 8.04 -11.05
C PHE A 333 3.94 7.80 -12.55
N LYS A 334 4.25 6.57 -12.89
CA LYS A 334 4.59 6.14 -14.25
C LYS A 334 3.60 5.09 -14.73
N PRO A 335 3.07 5.19 -15.96
CA PRO A 335 2.14 4.21 -16.51
C PRO A 335 2.84 2.90 -16.86
N VAL A 336 2.17 1.78 -16.61
CA VAL A 336 2.61 0.41 -16.89
C VAL A 336 1.41 -0.41 -17.39
N TRP A 337 1.64 -1.31 -18.35
CA TRP A 337 0.66 -2.26 -18.85
C TRP A 337 1.26 -3.66 -18.90
N PHE A 338 0.41 -4.68 -18.76
CA PHE A 338 0.79 -6.04 -19.09
C PHE A 338 0.91 -6.20 -20.61
N GLY A 339 1.93 -6.90 -21.07
CA GLY A 339 2.27 -7.13 -22.45
C GLY A 339 3.56 -7.94 -22.55
N GLU A 340 4.22 -7.92 -23.70
CA GLU A 340 5.49 -8.60 -23.91
C GLU A 340 6.60 -8.02 -23.01
N ASN A 341 6.66 -6.70 -22.90
CA ASN A 341 7.57 -5.97 -22.01
C ASN A 341 6.77 -5.15 -21.01
N ILE A 342 7.12 -5.20 -19.72
CA ILE A 342 6.34 -4.60 -18.66
C ILE A 342 7.09 -3.53 -17.89
N LEU A 343 8.33 -3.82 -17.46
CA LEU A 343 9.18 -2.89 -16.75
C LEU A 343 10.55 -2.77 -17.44
N PRO A 344 11.06 -1.55 -17.61
CA PRO A 344 12.45 -1.37 -18.03
C PRO A 344 13.41 -1.75 -16.89
N ALA A 345 14.71 -1.71 -17.16
CA ALA A 345 15.73 -1.93 -16.14
C ALA A 345 15.62 -0.87 -15.03
N LEU A 346 15.31 -1.30 -13.81
CA LEU A 346 15.14 -0.46 -12.63
C LEU A 346 16.38 -0.33 -11.75
N GLY A 347 17.48 -0.98 -12.16
CA GLY A 347 18.66 -1.18 -11.33
C GLY A 347 18.51 -2.39 -10.38
N PRO A 348 19.43 -2.57 -9.44
CA PRO A 348 19.39 -3.69 -8.51
C PRO A 348 18.19 -3.61 -7.58
N THR A 349 17.65 -4.77 -7.19
CA THR A 349 16.61 -4.87 -6.16
C THR A 349 17.08 -4.13 -4.90
N PRO A 350 16.27 -3.20 -4.35
CA PRO A 350 16.68 -2.48 -3.15
C PRO A 350 16.77 -3.41 -1.94
N THR A 351 17.61 -3.02 -0.98
CA THR A 351 17.71 -3.66 0.35
C THR A 351 17.48 -2.62 1.44
N GLY A 352 17.70 -2.94 2.70
CA GLY A 352 17.63 -1.99 3.82
C GLY A 352 18.79 -0.97 3.86
N THR A 353 19.71 -1.02 2.92
CA THR A 353 20.91 -0.17 2.85
C THR A 353 20.95 0.60 1.53
N TYR A 354 21.41 1.85 1.59
CA TYR A 354 21.50 2.74 0.45
C TYR A 354 22.33 2.16 -0.69
N ASN A 355 21.75 2.14 -1.88
CA ASN A 355 22.41 1.85 -3.12
C ASN A 355 21.95 2.88 -4.19
N PRO A 356 22.83 3.75 -4.70
CA PRO A 356 22.49 4.82 -5.65
C PRO A 356 21.95 4.29 -6.99
N ASP A 357 22.26 3.05 -7.35
CA ASP A 357 21.82 2.45 -8.61
C ASP A 357 20.40 1.87 -8.53
N SER A 358 19.89 1.66 -7.31
CA SER A 358 18.52 1.22 -7.09
C SER A 358 17.54 2.39 -7.31
N LEU A 359 16.45 2.13 -8.04
CA LEU A 359 15.35 3.09 -8.25
C LEU A 359 14.86 3.67 -6.93
N TRP A 360 14.56 2.82 -5.95
CA TRP A 360 13.99 3.23 -4.67
C TRP A 360 14.94 4.13 -3.87
N TRP A 361 16.21 3.72 -3.72
CA TRP A 361 17.18 4.47 -2.93
C TRP A 361 17.66 5.78 -3.58
N ARG A 362 17.69 5.83 -4.91
CA ARG A 362 17.95 7.09 -5.63
C ARG A 362 16.87 8.12 -5.30
N HIS A 363 15.61 7.71 -5.29
CA HIS A 363 14.52 8.59 -4.90
C HIS A 363 14.56 8.92 -3.39
N GLU A 364 14.95 7.98 -2.52
CA GLU A 364 15.09 8.26 -1.09
C GLU A 364 16.12 9.35 -0.82
N ARG A 365 17.17 9.45 -1.62
CA ARG A 365 18.10 10.59 -1.53
C ARG A 365 17.40 11.92 -1.83
N LEU A 366 16.56 11.98 -2.85
CA LEU A 366 15.72 13.15 -3.13
C LEU A 366 14.76 13.43 -1.98
N HIS A 367 13.96 12.42 -1.60
CA HIS A 367 12.96 12.50 -0.54
C HIS A 367 13.57 13.05 0.76
N ARG A 368 14.65 12.45 1.25
CA ARG A 368 15.30 12.88 2.50
C ARG A 368 15.94 14.26 2.39
N SER A 369 16.44 14.65 1.22
CA SER A 369 16.91 16.01 0.97
C SER A 369 15.76 17.03 1.04
N VAL A 370 14.58 16.69 0.51
CA VAL A 370 13.37 17.53 0.62
C VAL A 370 12.91 17.64 2.06
N LEU A 371 12.99 16.56 2.86
CA LEU A 371 12.56 16.56 4.26
C LEU A 371 13.32 17.54 5.16
N LEU A 372 14.46 18.09 4.74
CA LEU A 372 15.18 19.12 5.49
C LEU A 372 14.40 20.44 5.53
N ASP A 373 13.64 20.76 4.49
CA ASP A 373 12.68 21.88 4.42
C ASP A 373 11.56 21.55 3.42
N PRO A 374 10.53 20.77 3.83
CA PRO A 374 9.62 20.11 2.91
C PRO A 374 8.84 21.05 1.98
N VAL A 375 8.44 22.22 2.47
CA VAL A 375 7.62 23.16 1.69
C VAL A 375 8.44 23.83 0.60
N ASP A 376 9.57 24.43 0.97
CA ASP A 376 10.40 25.19 0.03
C ASP A 376 11.11 24.25 -0.96
N ARG A 377 11.70 23.18 -0.48
CA ARG A 377 12.49 22.26 -1.32
C ARG A 377 11.65 21.44 -2.28
N LEU A 378 10.41 21.04 -1.90
CA LEU A 378 9.48 20.40 -2.84
C LEU A 378 9.09 21.35 -3.98
N GLY A 379 9.01 22.66 -3.70
CA GLY A 379 8.74 23.71 -4.68
C GLY A 379 9.75 23.75 -5.84
N CYS A 380 10.99 23.28 -5.61
CA CYS A 380 12.04 23.28 -6.63
C CYS A 380 11.72 22.42 -7.87
N TYR A 381 10.85 21.41 -7.75
CA TYR A 381 10.56 20.50 -8.87
C TYR A 381 9.09 20.09 -9.01
N ARG A 382 8.23 20.40 -8.03
CA ARG A 382 6.81 19.97 -8.02
C ARG A 382 6.09 20.26 -9.32
N ARG A 383 6.25 21.49 -9.86
CA ARG A 383 5.56 21.90 -11.10
C ARG A 383 5.99 21.07 -12.31
N GLU A 384 7.27 20.78 -12.42
CA GLU A 384 7.82 19.96 -13.50
C GLU A 384 7.34 18.50 -13.38
N ARG A 385 7.41 17.93 -12.18
CA ARG A 385 6.88 16.59 -11.89
C ARG A 385 5.41 16.47 -12.27
N ASP A 386 4.57 17.41 -11.81
CA ASP A 386 3.12 17.37 -12.08
C ASP A 386 2.84 17.55 -13.59
N GLY A 387 3.65 18.31 -14.29
CA GLY A 387 3.58 18.47 -15.73
C GLY A 387 3.88 17.18 -16.51
N LEU A 388 4.93 16.46 -16.11
CA LEU A 388 5.29 15.17 -16.69
C LEU A 388 4.20 14.12 -16.44
N GLU A 389 3.71 14.00 -15.22
CA GLU A 389 2.59 13.06 -14.92
C GLU A 389 1.36 13.36 -15.78
N LYS A 390 0.96 14.62 -15.86
CA LYS A 390 -0.19 15.01 -16.68
C LYS A 390 0.02 14.65 -18.15
N LEU A 391 1.23 14.86 -18.68
CA LEU A 391 1.58 14.48 -20.05
C LEU A 391 1.44 12.96 -20.23
N TRP A 392 1.99 12.16 -19.34
CA TRP A 392 1.91 10.69 -19.45
C TRP A 392 0.49 10.16 -19.26
N ILE A 393 -0.30 10.72 -18.32
CA ILE A 393 -1.72 10.34 -18.16
C ILE A 393 -2.52 10.64 -19.44
N ASN A 394 -2.32 11.82 -20.02
CA ASN A 394 -3.03 12.18 -21.26
C ASN A 394 -2.64 11.28 -22.43
N ARG A 395 -1.33 10.99 -22.58
CA ARG A 395 -0.84 10.03 -23.60
C ARG A 395 -1.42 8.65 -23.36
N ALA A 396 -1.37 8.13 -22.13
CA ALA A 396 -1.89 6.81 -21.76
C ALA A 396 -3.36 6.60 -22.11
N ASN A 397 -4.16 7.66 -22.05
CA ASN A 397 -5.59 7.62 -22.43
C ASN A 397 -5.82 7.57 -23.93
N ALA A 398 -4.88 8.05 -24.74
CA ALA A 398 -5.01 8.20 -26.20
C ALA A 398 -4.25 7.17 -27.03
N LEU A 399 -3.25 6.48 -26.43
CA LEU A 399 -2.33 5.57 -27.12
C LEU A 399 -3.01 4.30 -27.65
N ALA A 400 -2.52 3.82 -28.80
CA ALA A 400 -2.73 2.47 -29.27
C ALA A 400 -1.93 1.45 -28.43
N ASP A 401 -2.27 0.18 -28.54
CA ASP A 401 -1.73 -0.87 -27.66
C ASP A 401 -0.25 -1.12 -27.92
N ASP A 402 0.20 -1.00 -29.16
CA ASP A 402 1.59 -1.17 -29.60
C ASP A 402 2.54 -0.04 -29.14
N GLU A 403 2.00 1.13 -28.79
CA GLU A 403 2.78 2.28 -28.30
C GLU A 403 2.98 2.27 -26.76
N ARG A 404 2.32 1.35 -26.03
CA ARG A 404 2.30 1.34 -24.55
C ARG A 404 3.68 1.11 -23.95
N TRP A 405 4.42 0.19 -24.52
CA TRP A 405 5.78 -0.09 -24.04
C TRP A 405 6.71 1.12 -24.18
N ASP A 406 6.64 1.82 -25.31
CA ASP A 406 7.45 3.01 -25.56
C ASP A 406 7.14 4.11 -24.55
N LEU A 407 5.86 4.32 -24.21
CA LEU A 407 5.49 5.27 -23.18
C LEU A 407 5.98 4.85 -21.79
N THR A 408 5.88 3.56 -21.43
CA THR A 408 6.41 3.06 -20.15
C THR A 408 7.91 3.31 -20.06
N GLN A 409 8.65 2.90 -21.08
CA GLN A 409 10.12 3.06 -21.16
C GLN A 409 10.53 4.55 -21.05
N ASP A 410 9.87 5.42 -21.84
CA ASP A 410 10.12 6.86 -21.84
C ASP A 410 9.84 7.49 -20.46
N ALA A 411 8.70 7.14 -19.83
CA ALA A 411 8.31 7.65 -18.53
C ALA A 411 9.31 7.26 -17.43
N PHE A 412 9.76 6.00 -17.40
CA PHE A 412 10.77 5.57 -16.44
C PHE A 412 12.14 6.21 -16.69
N PHE A 413 12.57 6.29 -17.94
CA PHE A 413 13.83 6.94 -18.31
C PHE A 413 13.84 8.42 -17.94
N GLN A 414 12.78 9.16 -18.30
CA GLN A 414 12.66 10.57 -17.96
C GLN A 414 12.58 10.78 -16.45
N ALA A 415 11.81 9.95 -15.73
CA ALA A 415 11.71 10.03 -14.27
C ALA A 415 13.07 9.81 -13.59
N GLN A 416 13.86 8.84 -14.05
CA GLN A 416 15.19 8.57 -13.49
C GLN A 416 16.14 9.74 -13.74
N ARG A 417 16.20 10.25 -14.96
CA ARG A 417 17.01 11.42 -15.31
C ARG A 417 16.63 12.65 -14.48
N LYS A 418 15.34 12.95 -14.43
CA LYS A 418 14.81 14.09 -13.66
C LYS A 418 15.04 13.95 -12.17
N THR A 419 14.99 12.76 -11.62
CA THR A 419 15.29 12.54 -10.19
C THR A 419 16.73 12.98 -9.87
N VAL A 420 17.70 12.73 -10.75
CA VAL A 420 19.08 13.20 -10.56
C VAL A 420 19.16 14.75 -10.61
N GLU A 421 18.56 15.37 -11.62
CA GLU A 421 18.48 16.83 -11.75
C GLU A 421 17.80 17.47 -10.52
N TRP A 422 16.70 16.89 -10.04
CA TRP A 422 15.97 17.38 -8.85
C TRP A 422 16.77 17.21 -7.57
N ILE A 423 17.58 16.15 -7.41
CA ILE A 423 18.49 16.02 -6.27
C ILE A 423 19.45 17.20 -6.23
N ASP A 424 20.08 17.52 -7.33
CA ASP A 424 21.07 18.62 -7.41
C ASP A 424 20.39 19.98 -7.13
N ASN A 425 19.22 20.23 -7.72
CA ASN A 425 18.44 21.45 -7.48
C ASN A 425 18.02 21.58 -6.02
N VAL A 426 17.53 20.50 -5.41
CA VAL A 426 17.09 20.50 -4.01
C VAL A 426 18.26 20.64 -3.06
N GLN A 427 19.39 20.00 -3.32
CA GLN A 427 20.58 20.09 -2.46
C GLN A 427 21.29 21.44 -2.53
N SER A 428 21.20 22.13 -3.66
CA SER A 428 21.69 23.52 -3.80
C SER A 428 20.76 24.55 -3.21
N HIS A 429 19.48 24.20 -2.98
CA HIS A 429 18.51 25.12 -2.38
C HIS A 429 18.70 25.24 -0.85
N PRO A 430 18.82 26.46 -0.30
CA PRO A 430 19.08 26.65 1.12
C PRO A 430 17.90 26.15 1.98
N VAL A 431 18.21 25.63 3.17
CA VAL A 431 17.21 25.33 4.20
C VAL A 431 16.80 26.62 4.88
N ARG A 432 15.61 27.12 4.59
CA ARG A 432 15.11 28.38 5.16
C ARG A 432 14.46 28.18 6.51
N ARG A 433 13.78 27.06 6.70
CA ARG A 433 13.12 26.71 7.94
C ARG A 433 13.61 25.38 8.49
N THR A 434 14.35 25.44 9.57
CA THR A 434 14.91 24.27 10.25
C THR A 434 13.81 23.49 10.96
N ASN A 435 13.80 22.17 10.76
CA ASN A 435 12.91 21.23 11.47
C ASN A 435 13.24 21.17 12.98
N LYS A 436 12.28 20.69 13.79
CA LYS A 436 12.46 20.45 15.21
C LYS A 436 13.67 19.52 15.47
N TRP A 437 14.37 19.74 16.56
CA TRP A 437 15.59 19.00 16.93
C TRP A 437 15.34 17.49 17.03
N THR A 438 14.24 17.06 17.64
CA THR A 438 13.86 15.63 17.77
C THR A 438 13.65 14.95 16.41
N TYR A 439 13.04 15.65 15.46
CA TYR A 439 12.86 15.17 14.09
C TYR A 439 14.19 15.03 13.36
N ARG A 440 15.08 16.02 13.49
CA ARG A 440 16.41 15.96 12.90
C ARG A 440 17.23 14.81 13.45
N GLN A 441 17.22 14.60 14.77
CA GLN A 441 17.90 13.45 15.39
C GLN A 441 17.33 12.10 14.93
N TYR A 442 16.01 12.01 14.78
CA TYR A 442 15.38 10.81 14.25
C TYR A 442 15.93 10.48 12.84
N TRP A 443 15.90 11.44 11.92
CA TRP A 443 16.37 11.23 10.56
C TRP A 443 17.88 11.03 10.46
N GLN A 444 18.68 11.67 11.31
CA GLN A 444 20.13 11.37 11.39
C GLN A 444 20.39 9.90 11.71
N ARG A 445 19.63 9.30 12.63
CA ARG A 445 19.74 7.87 12.98
C ARG A 445 19.29 6.98 11.83
N GLN A 446 18.15 7.30 11.18
CA GLN A 446 17.68 6.55 10.02
C GLN A 446 18.67 6.60 8.85
N ASN A 447 19.25 7.76 8.59
CA ASN A 447 20.25 7.95 7.56
C ASN A 447 21.53 7.16 7.86
N ALA A 448 22.01 7.20 9.10
CA ALA A 448 23.20 6.44 9.52
C ALA A 448 22.94 4.92 9.39
N SER A 449 21.77 4.44 9.82
CA SER A 449 21.39 3.02 9.70
C SER A 449 21.34 2.53 8.26
N ALA A 450 20.90 3.37 7.34
CA ALA A 450 20.86 3.06 5.90
C ALA A 450 22.17 3.37 5.15
N ALA A 451 23.17 3.92 5.82
CA ALA A 451 24.42 4.40 5.20
C ALA A 451 24.21 5.44 4.08
N ILE A 452 23.20 6.31 4.21
CA ILE A 452 22.88 7.38 3.26
C ILE A 452 23.33 8.75 3.77
N THR A 453 24.01 9.53 2.93
CA THR A 453 24.36 10.91 3.20
C THR A 453 23.37 11.86 2.50
N VAL A 454 22.81 12.81 3.27
CA VAL A 454 21.82 13.79 2.82
C VAL A 454 22.34 15.19 3.11
N LYS A 455 22.25 16.10 2.13
CA LYS A 455 22.67 17.50 2.21
C LYS A 455 21.49 18.45 2.11
#